data_aa31149aad3da170cf8a4c68e59ec20b
#
_entry.id   aa31149aad3da170cf8a4c68e59ec20b
#
_cell.length_a   1.000
_cell.length_b   1.000
_cell.length_c   1.000
_cell.angle_alpha   90.00
_cell.angle_beta   90.00
_cell.angle_gamma   90.00
#
_symmetry.space_group_name_H-M   'P 1'
#
loop_
_entity.id
_entity.type
_entity.pdbx_description
1 polymer ?
#
loop_
_entity_poly.entity_id
_entity_poly.type
_entity_poly.pdbx_seq_one_letter_code
_entity_poly.pdbx_strand_id
1 'polypeptide(L)'
;MVAASAIAAIDKKGPYMPPKKKVAGYIKLQIQAGAATPAPPIGPALAQHGVNIMEFCKAYNAATESQRGNVIPVEITVYEDRSFTFVTKTPPAAELIKKAAGVAKGSSTPHSDKVGHLTAEQLREIAKTKAPDLNANDLDNAARIIAGTARSMGVTSDEI
;
A
#
# COMPACT_ATOMS: atom_id res chain seq x y z
N MET A 1 -26.40 4.53 36.06
CA MET A 1 -27.40 5.04 35.09
C MET A 1 -26.69 5.72 33.94
N VAL A 2 -26.72 5.03 32.84
CA VAL A 2 -26.90 5.46 31.47
C VAL A 2 -25.96 6.51 30.92
N ALA A 3 -25.03 6.12 30.07
CA ALA A 3 -25.00 6.56 28.69
C ALA A 3 -24.12 5.64 27.88
N ALA A 4 -24.73 4.58 27.47
CA ALA A 4 -24.30 3.82 26.30
C ALA A 4 -24.59 4.62 25.04
N SER A 5 -23.82 4.32 23.96
CA SER A 5 -24.29 4.46 22.59
C SER A 5 -24.18 5.84 21.95
N ALA A 6 -23.02 6.06 21.39
CA ALA A 6 -22.90 6.91 20.20
C ALA A 6 -21.92 6.27 19.19
N ILE A 7 -22.04 4.96 18.99
CA ILE A 7 -21.40 4.23 17.90
C ILE A 7 -22.53 3.55 17.14
N ALA A 8 -23.24 4.30 16.33
CA ALA A 8 -24.11 3.75 15.27
C ALA A 8 -24.70 4.87 14.43
N ALA A 9 -23.91 5.44 13.58
CA ALA A 9 -24.42 6.11 12.39
C ALA A 9 -23.45 5.86 11.24
N ILE A 10 -23.27 4.57 10.89
CA ILE A 10 -22.90 4.23 9.53
C ILE A 10 -24.17 4.47 8.72
N ASP A 11 -24.32 5.72 8.29
CA ASP A 11 -25.38 6.13 7.41
C ASP A 11 -25.22 5.33 6.09
N LYS A 12 -26.17 4.40 5.90
CA LYS A 12 -26.40 3.72 4.63
C LYS A 12 -26.98 4.73 3.64
N LYS A 13 -26.29 5.80 3.34
CA LYS A 13 -26.51 6.54 2.12
C LYS A 13 -25.84 5.78 0.99
N GLY A 14 -26.68 5.30 0.08
CA GLY A 14 -26.27 4.71 -1.19
C GLY A 14 -25.27 5.60 -1.94
N PRO A 15 -24.78 5.21 -3.13
CA PRO A 15 -23.64 5.83 -3.75
C PRO A 15 -23.92 7.32 -3.96
N TYR A 16 -23.54 8.14 -2.97
CA TYR A 16 -23.41 9.57 -3.16
C TYR A 16 -22.31 9.74 -4.20
N MET A 17 -22.73 9.90 -5.46
CA MET A 17 -21.82 10.42 -6.48
C MET A 17 -21.60 11.90 -6.13
N PRO A 18 -20.46 12.26 -5.53
CA PRO A 18 -20.14 13.68 -5.38
C PRO A 18 -20.09 14.27 -6.78
N PRO A 19 -20.48 15.55 -6.96
CA PRO A 19 -20.35 16.22 -8.23
C PRO A 19 -18.93 15.97 -8.73
N LYS A 20 -18.78 15.56 -10.00
CA LYS A 20 -17.50 15.20 -10.62
C LYS A 20 -16.57 16.40 -10.53
N LYS A 21 -15.84 16.52 -9.41
CA LYS A 21 -14.79 17.51 -9.27
C LYS A 21 -13.75 17.21 -10.33
N LYS A 22 -13.32 18.21 -11.06
CA LYS A 22 -12.27 18.02 -12.04
C LYS A 22 -10.98 17.67 -11.32
N VAL A 23 -10.35 16.60 -11.78
CA VAL A 23 -9.09 16.11 -11.23
C VAL A 23 -7.95 16.97 -11.79
N ALA A 24 -7.16 17.58 -10.92
CA ALA A 24 -5.98 18.33 -11.29
C ALA A 24 -4.78 17.41 -11.50
N GLY A 25 -4.69 16.31 -10.76
CA GLY A 25 -3.60 15.35 -10.91
C GLY A 25 -3.72 14.13 -10.01
N TYR A 26 -2.92 13.13 -10.35
CA TYR A 26 -2.73 11.91 -9.56
C TYR A 26 -1.29 11.84 -9.06
N ILE A 27 -1.12 11.57 -7.78
CA ILE A 27 0.18 11.42 -7.16
C ILE A 27 0.25 10.02 -6.55
N LYS A 28 1.31 9.28 -6.86
CA LYS A 28 1.57 7.95 -6.28
C LYS A 28 2.85 8.02 -5.47
N LEU A 29 2.75 7.71 -4.19
CA LEU A 29 3.89 7.74 -3.27
C LEU A 29 3.94 6.43 -2.47
N GLN A 30 5.14 6.10 -2.01
CA GLN A 30 5.38 5.02 -1.06
C GLN A 30 5.92 5.64 0.23
N ILE A 31 5.18 5.48 1.31
CA ILE A 31 5.46 6.15 2.58
C ILE A 31 5.44 5.11 3.69
N GLN A 32 6.32 5.25 4.66
CA GLN A 32 6.28 4.40 5.86
C GLN A 32 5.01 4.69 6.66
N ALA A 33 4.32 3.63 7.05
CA ALA A 33 3.10 3.71 7.83
C ALA A 33 3.34 4.40 9.19
N GLY A 34 2.49 5.39 9.52
CA GLY A 34 2.57 6.14 10.76
C GLY A 34 3.78 7.08 10.87
N ALA A 35 4.55 7.28 9.79
CA ALA A 35 5.74 8.13 9.78
C ALA A 35 5.74 9.15 8.63
N ALA A 36 4.57 9.54 8.14
CA ALA A 36 4.47 10.60 7.14
C ALA A 36 4.87 11.94 7.74
N THR A 37 5.86 12.57 7.11
CA THR A 37 6.39 13.89 7.48
C THR A 37 6.39 14.81 6.27
N PRO A 38 6.37 16.13 6.46
CA PRO A 38 6.46 17.10 5.35
C PRO A 38 7.77 17.07 4.57
N ALA A 39 8.73 16.26 5.03
CA ALA A 39 10.03 16.09 4.37
C ALA A 39 9.89 15.39 3.00
N PRO A 40 10.89 15.49 2.12
CA PRO A 40 10.92 14.69 0.90
C PRO A 40 10.73 13.19 1.19
N PRO A 41 9.94 12.46 0.38
CA PRO A 41 9.38 12.83 -0.93
C PRO A 41 7.99 13.50 -0.89
N ILE A 42 7.34 13.62 0.26
CA ILE A 42 5.94 14.06 0.38
C ILE A 42 5.79 15.56 0.08
N GLY A 43 6.63 16.38 0.71
CA GLY A 43 6.55 17.84 0.60
C GLY A 43 6.54 18.34 -0.85
N PRO A 44 7.57 18.08 -1.65
CA PRO A 44 7.64 18.52 -3.03
C PRO A 44 6.51 18.00 -3.91
N ALA A 45 6.11 16.75 -3.72
CA ALA A 45 5.06 16.13 -4.52
C ALA A 45 3.68 16.77 -4.30
N LEU A 46 3.33 17.09 -3.05
CA LEU A 46 2.06 17.73 -2.72
C LEU A 46 2.07 19.25 -2.95
N ALA A 47 3.22 19.89 -2.73
CA ALA A 47 3.37 21.33 -2.91
C ALA A 47 3.11 21.77 -4.36
N GLN A 48 3.54 21.00 -5.34
CA GLN A 48 3.30 21.26 -6.77
C GLN A 48 1.81 21.37 -7.11
N HIS A 49 0.95 20.71 -6.34
CA HIS A 49 -0.50 20.69 -6.52
C HIS A 49 -1.23 21.60 -5.53
N GLY A 50 -0.51 22.33 -4.66
CA GLY A 50 -1.09 23.26 -3.69
C GLY A 50 -1.93 22.60 -2.60
N VAL A 51 -1.69 21.32 -2.31
CA VAL A 51 -2.40 20.55 -1.27
C VAL A 51 -1.82 20.84 0.11
N ASN A 52 -2.66 20.84 1.15
CA ASN A 52 -2.23 21.01 2.53
C ASN A 52 -1.47 19.76 3.03
N ILE A 53 -0.14 19.85 3.08
CA ILE A 53 0.76 18.74 3.45
C ILE A 53 0.50 18.25 4.87
N MET A 54 0.26 19.16 5.81
CA MET A 54 0.06 18.81 7.22
C MET A 54 -1.23 18.03 7.45
N GLU A 55 -2.28 18.40 6.75
CA GLU A 55 -3.57 17.71 6.81
C GLU A 55 -3.46 16.30 6.22
N PHE A 56 -2.76 16.16 5.09
CA PHE A 56 -2.48 14.86 4.50
C PHE A 56 -1.67 13.96 5.45
N CYS A 57 -0.58 14.48 6.03
CA CYS A 57 0.26 13.70 6.95
C CYS A 57 -0.54 13.21 8.17
N LYS A 58 -1.39 14.07 8.76
CA LYS A 58 -2.25 13.67 9.88
C LYS A 58 -3.24 12.58 9.49
N ALA A 59 -3.95 12.77 8.38
CA ALA A 59 -4.93 11.81 7.89
C ALA A 59 -4.29 10.46 7.52
N TYR A 60 -3.15 10.49 6.83
CA TYR A 60 -2.41 9.28 6.45
C TYR A 60 -1.87 8.53 7.69
N ASN A 61 -1.25 9.23 8.64
CA ASN A 61 -0.74 8.61 9.86
C ASN A 61 -1.85 7.97 10.68
N ALA A 62 -3.02 8.61 10.79
CA ALA A 62 -4.18 8.04 11.46
C ALA A 62 -4.71 6.78 10.73
N ALA A 63 -4.76 6.81 9.41
CA ALA A 63 -5.23 5.67 8.60
C ALA A 63 -4.28 4.47 8.61
N THR A 64 -2.97 4.71 8.80
CA THR A 64 -1.93 3.67 8.71
C THR A 64 -1.30 3.30 10.05
N GLU A 65 -1.85 3.79 11.16
CA GLU A 65 -1.29 3.55 12.49
C GLU A 65 -1.21 2.06 12.85
N SER A 66 -2.20 1.27 12.42
CA SER A 66 -2.26 -0.18 12.66
C SER A 66 -1.17 -0.97 11.91
N GLN A 67 -0.55 -0.37 10.89
CA GLN A 67 0.42 -1.03 10.01
C GLN A 67 1.83 -0.43 10.11
N ARG A 68 2.15 0.18 11.23
CA ARG A 68 3.47 0.77 11.50
C ARG A 68 4.60 -0.22 11.19
N GLY A 69 5.65 0.29 10.56
CA GLY A 69 6.83 -0.50 10.20
C GLY A 69 6.77 -1.13 8.80
N ASN A 70 5.65 -0.98 8.08
CA ASN A 70 5.55 -1.36 6.68
C ASN A 70 5.55 -0.12 5.79
N VAL A 71 6.05 -0.27 4.57
CA VAL A 71 5.89 0.76 3.54
C VAL A 71 4.51 0.57 2.92
N ILE A 72 3.70 1.63 2.89
CA ILE A 72 2.36 1.59 2.31
C ILE A 72 2.30 2.52 1.11
N PRO A 73 1.96 1.99 -0.08
CA PRO A 73 1.69 2.82 -1.24
C PRO A 73 0.39 3.59 -1.04
N VAL A 74 0.41 4.86 -1.43
CA VAL A 74 -0.76 5.73 -1.42
C VAL A 74 -0.97 6.35 -2.79
N GLU A 75 -2.19 6.30 -3.28
CA GLU A 75 -2.64 7.03 -4.47
C GLU A 75 -3.46 8.23 -4.01
N ILE A 76 -2.99 9.42 -4.34
CA ILE A 76 -3.62 10.69 -3.98
C ILE A 76 -4.21 11.29 -5.24
N THR A 77 -5.50 11.55 -5.22
CA THR A 77 -6.18 12.29 -6.26
C THR A 77 -6.36 13.72 -5.79
N VAL A 78 -5.80 14.66 -6.53
CA VAL A 78 -5.92 16.10 -6.25
C VAL A 78 -6.93 16.70 -7.21
N TYR A 79 -7.79 17.55 -6.69
CA TYR A 79 -8.81 18.28 -7.45
C TYR A 79 -8.41 19.75 -7.67
N GLU A 80 -9.03 20.38 -8.66
CA GLU A 80 -8.78 21.82 -8.99
C GLU A 80 -9.07 22.79 -7.81
N ASP A 81 -9.96 22.40 -6.92
CA ASP A 81 -10.29 23.15 -5.70
C ASP A 81 -9.27 22.94 -4.55
N ARG A 82 -8.11 22.32 -4.84
CA ARG A 82 -7.04 21.96 -3.89
C ARG A 82 -7.47 20.96 -2.82
N SER A 83 -8.66 20.40 -2.91
CA SER A 83 -9.04 19.26 -2.09
C SER A 83 -8.34 18.00 -2.59
N PHE A 84 -8.17 17.02 -1.73
CA PHE A 84 -7.55 15.75 -2.08
C PHE A 84 -8.37 14.58 -1.52
N THR A 85 -8.28 13.47 -2.20
CA THR A 85 -8.68 12.16 -1.68
C THR A 85 -7.49 11.22 -1.81
N PHE A 86 -7.34 10.32 -0.87
CA PHE A 86 -6.27 9.32 -0.94
C PHE A 86 -6.80 7.92 -0.69
N VAL A 87 -6.17 6.95 -1.33
CA VAL A 87 -6.44 5.53 -1.16
C VAL A 87 -5.14 4.86 -0.78
N THR A 88 -5.12 4.18 0.36
CA THR A 88 -3.99 3.36 0.80
C THR A 88 -4.12 1.97 0.19
N LYS A 89 -3.02 1.45 -0.33
CA LYS A 89 -2.94 0.08 -0.86
C LYS A 89 -2.22 -0.85 0.11
N THR A 90 -2.25 -2.14 -0.19
CA THR A 90 -1.47 -3.12 0.57
C THR A 90 0.04 -2.89 0.38
N PRO A 91 0.87 -3.31 1.35
CA PRO A 91 2.32 -3.18 1.22
C PRO A 91 2.85 -3.75 -0.10
N PRO A 92 3.92 -3.17 -0.69
CA PRO A 92 4.50 -3.68 -1.91
C PRO A 92 4.95 -5.14 -1.76
N ALA A 93 4.71 -5.96 -2.78
CA ALA A 93 5.13 -7.37 -2.77
C ALA A 93 6.63 -7.53 -2.50
N ALA A 94 7.45 -6.62 -3.03
CA ALA A 94 8.89 -6.62 -2.83
C ALA A 94 9.29 -6.48 -1.35
N GLU A 95 8.59 -5.66 -0.57
CA GLU A 95 8.86 -5.49 0.86
C GLU A 95 8.43 -6.74 1.65
N LEU A 96 7.28 -7.30 1.32
CA LEU A 96 6.80 -8.54 1.95
C LEU A 96 7.73 -9.72 1.65
N ILE A 97 8.21 -9.83 0.42
CA ILE A 97 9.17 -10.86 0.00
C ILE A 97 10.50 -10.69 0.75
N LYS A 98 11.05 -9.49 0.83
CA LYS A 98 12.30 -9.21 1.57
C LYS A 98 12.16 -9.60 3.04
N LYS A 99 11.05 -9.23 3.66
CA LYS A 99 10.77 -9.54 5.06
C LYS A 99 10.63 -11.04 5.31
N ALA A 100 9.91 -11.76 4.43
CA ALA A 100 9.72 -13.20 4.54
C ALA A 100 11.00 -14.00 4.25
N ALA A 101 11.80 -13.57 3.27
CA ALA A 101 13.08 -14.19 2.93
C ALA A 101 14.24 -13.77 3.86
N GLY A 102 14.02 -12.77 4.75
CA GLY A 102 15.07 -12.25 5.64
C GLY A 102 16.20 -11.52 4.92
N VAL A 103 15.92 -10.97 3.73
CA VAL A 103 16.93 -10.32 2.87
C VAL A 103 16.75 -8.80 2.91
N ALA A 104 17.83 -8.06 3.18
CA ALA A 104 17.80 -6.61 3.22
C ALA A 104 17.57 -5.98 1.84
N LYS A 105 18.12 -6.59 0.78
CA LYS A 105 18.05 -6.09 -0.60
C LYS A 105 17.96 -7.25 -1.59
N GLY A 106 17.18 -7.07 -2.64
CA GLY A 106 17.16 -8.01 -3.78
C GLY A 106 18.47 -8.00 -4.56
N SER A 107 18.68 -9.05 -5.36
CA SER A 107 19.84 -9.18 -6.23
C SER A 107 19.87 -8.14 -7.34
N SER A 108 21.03 -7.66 -7.70
CA SER A 108 21.26 -6.83 -8.90
C SER A 108 21.29 -7.67 -10.18
N THR A 109 21.62 -8.96 -10.06
CA THR A 109 21.74 -9.94 -11.15
C THR A 109 20.89 -11.17 -10.84
N PRO A 110 19.55 -11.06 -10.83
CA PRO A 110 18.65 -12.07 -10.29
C PRO A 110 18.67 -13.40 -11.06
N HIS A 111 19.20 -13.43 -12.28
CA HIS A 111 19.32 -14.67 -13.05
C HIS A 111 20.51 -15.52 -12.61
N SER A 112 21.62 -14.90 -12.20
CA SER A 112 22.84 -15.59 -11.75
C SER A 112 22.93 -15.68 -10.23
N ASP A 113 22.68 -14.58 -9.52
CA ASP A 113 22.84 -14.51 -8.08
C ASP A 113 21.50 -14.63 -7.35
N LYS A 114 21.33 -15.73 -6.62
CA LYS A 114 20.17 -15.97 -5.75
C LYS A 114 20.50 -15.52 -4.34
N VAL A 115 19.66 -14.66 -3.76
CA VAL A 115 19.89 -14.03 -2.45
C VAL A 115 19.00 -14.59 -1.34
N GLY A 116 18.01 -15.38 -1.69
CA GLY A 116 17.10 -15.96 -0.70
C GLY A 116 16.21 -17.04 -1.28
N HIS A 117 15.41 -17.66 -0.41
CA HIS A 117 14.44 -18.68 -0.76
C HIS A 117 13.15 -18.47 0.02
N LEU A 118 12.01 -18.73 -0.60
CA LEU A 118 10.68 -18.67 0.00
C LEU A 118 10.00 -20.05 -0.09
N THR A 119 9.39 -20.45 1.01
CA THR A 119 8.55 -21.63 1.03
C THR A 119 7.17 -21.37 0.42
N ALA A 120 6.49 -22.43 -0.04
CA ALA A 120 5.14 -22.32 -0.58
C ALA A 120 4.15 -21.71 0.43
N GLU A 121 4.32 -21.97 1.74
CA GLU A 121 3.49 -21.40 2.80
C GLU A 121 3.68 -19.89 2.91
N GLN A 122 4.92 -19.41 2.92
CA GLN A 122 5.23 -17.97 2.95
C GLN A 122 4.66 -17.25 1.73
N LEU A 123 4.73 -17.86 0.55
CA LEU A 123 4.12 -17.30 -0.66
C LEU A 123 2.61 -17.16 -0.54
N ARG A 124 1.92 -18.17 0.03
CA ARG A 124 0.48 -18.09 0.28
C ARG A 124 0.10 -17.04 1.31
N GLU A 125 0.90 -16.85 2.36
CA GLU A 125 0.67 -15.78 3.35
C GLU A 125 0.80 -14.38 2.73
N ILE A 126 1.84 -14.17 1.92
CA ILE A 126 2.02 -12.91 1.18
C ILE A 126 0.84 -12.69 0.21
N ALA A 127 0.42 -13.75 -0.50
CA ALA A 127 -0.71 -13.71 -1.41
C ALA A 127 -2.02 -13.34 -0.68
N LYS A 128 -2.28 -13.89 0.51
CA LYS A 128 -3.44 -13.53 1.35
C LYS A 128 -3.42 -12.06 1.73
N THR A 129 -2.27 -11.55 2.19
CA THR A 129 -2.11 -10.15 2.56
C THR A 129 -2.36 -9.21 1.38
N LYS A 130 -1.97 -9.64 0.19
CA LYS A 130 -2.08 -8.82 -1.04
C LYS A 130 -3.34 -9.11 -1.86
N ALA A 131 -4.15 -10.08 -1.48
CA ALA A 131 -5.37 -10.47 -2.19
C ALA A 131 -6.30 -9.29 -2.57
N PRO A 132 -6.51 -8.26 -1.73
CA PRO A 132 -7.36 -7.13 -2.09
C PRO A 132 -6.87 -6.31 -3.31
N ASP A 133 -5.57 -6.32 -3.58
CA ASP A 133 -4.95 -5.59 -4.69
C ASP A 133 -4.67 -6.47 -5.92
N LEU A 134 -4.79 -7.78 -5.79
CA LEU A 134 -4.57 -8.74 -6.87
C LEU A 134 -5.89 -9.07 -7.59
N ASN A 135 -5.78 -9.31 -8.88
CA ASN A 135 -6.90 -9.77 -9.71
C ASN A 135 -6.89 -11.30 -9.92
N ALA A 136 -6.26 -12.05 -9.02
CA ALA A 136 -6.22 -13.50 -9.08
C ALA A 136 -7.55 -14.10 -8.61
N ASN A 137 -8.04 -15.13 -9.30
CA ASN A 137 -9.26 -15.83 -8.93
C ASN A 137 -9.04 -16.75 -7.72
N ASP A 138 -7.85 -17.33 -7.62
CA ASP A 138 -7.48 -18.32 -6.60
C ASP A 138 -6.22 -17.89 -5.85
N LEU A 139 -6.08 -18.40 -4.62
CA LEU A 139 -4.91 -18.14 -3.78
C LEU A 139 -3.61 -18.68 -4.41
N ASP A 140 -3.67 -19.83 -5.07
CA ASP A 140 -2.50 -20.43 -5.72
C ASP A 140 -2.06 -19.61 -6.95
N ASN A 141 -3.00 -19.07 -7.72
CA ASN A 141 -2.67 -18.13 -8.79
C ASN A 141 -2.08 -16.82 -8.25
N ALA A 142 -2.60 -16.31 -7.14
CA ALA A 142 -2.01 -15.17 -6.45
C ALA A 142 -0.57 -15.47 -5.98
N ALA A 143 -0.33 -16.66 -5.42
CA ALA A 143 0.99 -17.08 -4.99
C ALA A 143 1.97 -17.22 -6.17
N ARG A 144 1.52 -17.68 -7.34
CA ARG A 144 2.34 -17.70 -8.57
C ARG A 144 2.74 -16.31 -9.03
N ILE A 145 1.85 -15.33 -8.92
CA ILE A 145 2.18 -13.92 -9.22
C ILE A 145 3.29 -13.41 -8.29
N ILE A 146 3.19 -13.72 -6.98
CA ILE A 146 4.21 -13.36 -6.01
C ILE A 146 5.53 -14.09 -6.26
N ALA A 147 5.48 -15.38 -6.60
CA ALA A 147 6.67 -16.17 -6.97
C ALA A 147 7.39 -15.58 -8.19
N GLY A 148 6.65 -15.09 -9.20
CA GLY A 148 7.22 -14.37 -10.33
C GLY A 148 7.94 -13.08 -9.91
N THR A 149 7.36 -12.34 -8.97
CA THR A 149 7.99 -11.14 -8.39
C THR A 149 9.26 -11.51 -7.60
N ALA A 150 9.21 -12.55 -6.78
CA ALA A 150 10.36 -13.06 -6.02
C ALA A 150 11.51 -13.46 -6.96
N ARG A 151 11.20 -14.17 -8.04
CA ARG A 151 12.18 -14.55 -9.07
C ARG A 151 12.87 -13.35 -9.69
N SER A 152 12.14 -12.28 -9.95
CA SER A 152 12.71 -11.03 -10.49
C SER A 152 13.65 -10.31 -9.51
N MET A 153 13.56 -10.63 -8.22
CA MET A 153 14.42 -10.10 -7.16
C MET A 153 15.61 -11.02 -6.81
N GLY A 154 15.74 -12.16 -7.47
CA GLY A 154 16.75 -13.17 -7.16
C GLY A 154 16.40 -14.03 -5.94
N VAL A 155 15.12 -14.11 -5.57
CA VAL A 155 14.64 -15.01 -4.52
C VAL A 155 14.01 -16.22 -5.20
N THR A 156 14.48 -17.41 -4.85
CA THR A 156 13.91 -18.68 -5.32
C THR A 156 12.65 -19.02 -4.52
N SER A 157 11.78 -19.81 -5.08
CA SER A 157 10.57 -20.26 -4.42
C SER A 157 10.30 -21.73 -4.69
N ASP A 158 9.61 -22.39 -3.78
CA ASP A 158 9.06 -23.72 -4.02
C ASP A 158 8.00 -23.66 -5.12
N GLU A 159 7.80 -24.77 -5.82
CA GLU A 159 6.72 -24.92 -6.80
C GLU A 159 5.35 -24.94 -6.10
N ILE A 160 4.38 -24.24 -6.72
CA ILE A 160 3.00 -24.12 -6.24
C ILE A 160 2.07 -24.75 -7.28
#